data_44f04b70480bbcd088a4b8f345c7f81d
#
_entry.id   44f04b70480bbcd088a4b8f345c7f81d
#
_cell.length_a   1.000
_cell.length_b   1.000
_cell.length_c   1.000
_cell.angle_alpha   90.00
_cell.angle_beta   90.00
_cell.angle_gamma   90.00
#
_symmetry.space_group_name_H-M   'P 1'
#
loop_
_entity.id
_entity.type
_entity.pdbx_description
1 polymer ?
#
loop_
_entity_poly.entity_id
_entity_poly.type
_entity_poly.pdbx_seq_one_letter_code
_entity_poly.pdbx_strand_id
1 'polypeptide(L)' 'AYQDLDLTEEENALGEAAKLMTLMNLFEEEEAYEKCAIIKGRMAQVNKILKKGNK' A
#
# COMPACT_ATOMS: atom_id res chain seq x y z
N ALA A 1 -16.85 -8.61 18.60
CA ALA A 1 -16.42 -8.54 18.41
C ALA A 1 -15.64 -8.13 17.46
N TYR A 2 -15.49 -7.96 17.11
CA TYR A 2 -14.88 -7.73 16.42
C TYR A 2 -14.35 -6.60 16.17
N GLN A 3 -14.59 -5.93 16.53
CA GLN A 3 -14.12 -4.81 16.55
C GLN A 3 -12.81 -4.89 16.91
N ASP A 4 -12.65 -5.61 17.62
CA ASP A 4 -11.45 -5.87 17.95
C ASP A 4 -10.71 -6.16 16.78
N LEU A 5 -11.34 -6.32 15.79
CA LEU A 5 -10.67 -6.51 14.66
C LEU A 5 -10.18 -5.29 14.08
N ASP A 6 -10.15 -4.23 14.82
CA ASP A 6 -9.65 -3.04 14.31
C ASP A 6 -8.20 -3.22 14.11
N LEU A 7 -7.74 -3.42 12.93
CA LEU A 7 -6.34 -3.46 12.64
C LEU A 7 -5.78 -2.08 12.83
N THR A 8 -4.59 -1.98 13.30
CA THR A 8 -3.96 -0.69 13.43
C THR A 8 -3.71 -0.11 12.07
N GLU A 9 -3.46 1.18 12.03
CA GLU A 9 -3.13 1.82 10.78
C GLU A 9 -1.93 1.16 10.14
N GLU A 10 -0.99 0.74 10.94
CA GLU A 10 0.19 0.09 10.42
C GLU A 10 -0.13 -1.22 9.74
N GLU A 11 -0.98 -2.00 10.37
CA GLU A 11 -1.32 -3.29 9.80
C GLU A 11 -2.11 -3.12 8.51
N ASN A 12 -2.98 -2.15 8.49
CA ASN A 12 -3.71 -1.86 7.27
C ASN A 12 -2.78 -1.39 6.17
N ALA A 13 -1.80 -0.57 6.54
CA ALA A 13 -0.85 -0.06 5.55
C ALA A 13 0.02 -1.18 5.00
N LEU A 14 0.41 -2.12 5.85
CA LEU A 14 1.19 -3.24 5.37
C LEU A 14 0.42 -4.07 4.36
N GLY A 15 -0.84 -4.33 4.64
CA GLY A 15 -1.67 -5.08 3.72
C GLY A 15 -1.84 -4.34 2.40
N GLU A 16 -2.02 -3.03 2.49
CA GLU A 16 -2.19 -2.25 1.29
C GLU A 16 -0.89 -2.20 0.49
N ALA A 17 0.24 -2.09 1.17
CA ALA A 17 1.51 -2.06 0.48
C ALA A 17 1.74 -3.34 -0.31
N ALA A 18 1.39 -4.46 0.26
CA ALA A 18 1.55 -5.74 -0.43
C ALA A 18 0.69 -5.79 -1.68
N LYS A 19 -0.55 -5.33 -1.56
CA LYS A 19 -1.45 -5.28 -2.69
C LYS A 19 -0.92 -4.36 -3.76
N LEU A 20 -0.43 -3.20 -3.37
CA LEU A 20 0.06 -2.23 -4.32
C LEU A 20 1.27 -2.74 -5.07
N MET A 21 2.13 -3.47 -4.37
CA MET A 21 3.29 -4.04 -5.03
C MET A 21 2.89 -5.03 -6.10
N THR A 22 1.91 -5.86 -5.79
CA THR A 22 1.42 -6.83 -6.75
C THR A 22 0.81 -6.14 -7.95
N LEU A 23 0.00 -5.11 -7.69
CA LEU A 23 -0.63 -4.38 -8.79
C LEU A 23 0.42 -3.67 -9.63
N MET A 24 1.44 -3.12 -9.00
CA MET A 24 2.46 -2.41 -9.74
C MET A 24 3.19 -3.35 -10.68
N ASN A 25 3.53 -4.54 -10.19
CA ASN A 25 4.16 -5.52 -11.05
C ASN A 25 3.31 -5.88 -12.23
N LEU A 26 2.01 -6.08 -11.98
CA LEU A 26 1.10 -6.42 -13.04
C LEU A 26 1.00 -5.31 -14.07
N PHE A 27 0.86 -4.08 -13.61
CA PHE A 27 0.73 -2.96 -14.54
C PHE A 27 2.02 -2.70 -15.29
N GLU A 28 3.16 -2.98 -14.67
CA GLU A 28 4.43 -2.85 -15.37
C GLU A 28 4.53 -3.85 -16.51
N GLU A 29 4.06 -5.05 -16.26
CA GLU A 29 4.06 -6.05 -17.30
C GLU A 29 3.15 -5.66 -18.44
N GLU A 30 2.07 -4.97 -18.14
CA GLU A 30 1.16 -4.52 -19.16
C GLU A 30 1.57 -3.19 -19.74
N GLU A 31 2.66 -2.63 -19.22
CA GLU A 31 3.14 -1.33 -19.65
C GLU A 31 2.11 -0.22 -19.42
N ALA A 32 1.30 -0.40 -18.41
CA ALA A 32 0.33 0.62 -18.05
C ALA A 32 0.98 1.62 -17.11
N TYR A 33 1.85 2.45 -17.67
CA TYR A 33 2.69 3.32 -16.85
C TYR A 33 1.93 4.38 -16.10
N GLU A 34 0.81 4.83 -16.65
CA GLU A 34 0.01 5.80 -15.94
C GLU A 34 -0.54 5.24 -14.66
N LYS A 35 -0.95 3.98 -14.70
CA LYS A 35 -1.45 3.33 -13.50
C LYS A 35 -0.33 3.11 -12.51
N CYS A 36 0.85 2.80 -13.01
CA CYS A 36 1.99 2.64 -12.14
C CYS A 36 2.30 3.93 -11.39
N ALA A 37 2.16 5.06 -12.05
CA ALA A 37 2.42 6.34 -11.41
C ALA A 37 1.44 6.58 -10.27
N ILE A 38 0.19 6.23 -10.49
CA ILE A 38 -0.82 6.40 -9.46
C ILE A 38 -0.49 5.52 -8.26
N ILE A 39 -0.09 4.29 -8.52
CA ILE A 39 0.24 3.38 -7.45
C ILE A 39 1.47 3.84 -6.68
N LYS A 40 2.45 4.40 -7.39
CA LYS A 40 3.62 4.92 -6.72
C LYS A 40 3.26 6.04 -5.76
N GLY A 41 2.34 6.90 -6.17
CA GLY A 41 1.88 7.95 -5.29
C GLY A 41 1.23 7.40 -4.03
N ARG A 42 0.43 6.39 -4.20
CA ARG A 42 -0.22 5.77 -3.05
C ARG A 42 0.80 5.08 -2.17
N MET A 43 1.79 4.41 -2.76
CA MET A 43 2.83 3.75 -2.00
C MET A 43 3.61 4.74 -1.14
N ALA A 44 3.84 5.92 -1.65
CA ALA A 44 4.53 6.92 -0.88
C ALA A 44 3.75 7.27 0.39
N GLN A 45 2.42 7.36 0.26
CA GLN A 45 1.59 7.64 1.40
C GLN A 45 1.61 6.50 2.41
N VAL A 46 1.54 5.29 1.91
CA VAL A 46 1.56 4.12 2.77
C VAL A 46 2.89 4.04 3.50
N ASN A 47 3.97 4.34 2.82
CA ASN A 47 5.27 4.34 3.45
C ASN A 47 5.37 5.37 4.56
N LYS A 48 4.73 6.50 4.39
CA LYS A 48 4.70 7.50 5.43
C LYS A 48 4.03 6.97 6.68
N ILE A 49 2.93 6.26 6.49
CA ILE A 49 2.23 5.68 7.61
C ILE A 49 3.10 4.67 8.33
N LEU A 50 3.76 3.82 7.57
CA LEU A 50 4.61 2.81 8.14
C LEU A 50 5.79 3.40 8.90
N LYS A 51 6.39 4.44 8.34
CA LYS A 51 7.48 5.09 9.00
C LYS A 51 7.05 5.74 10.29
N LYS A 52 5.88 6.37 10.26
CA LYS A 52 5.35 7.00 11.41
C LYS A 52 5.15 6.01 12.51
N GLY A 53 4.61 4.87 12.20
CA GLY A 53 4.32 3.88 13.16
C GLY A 53 5.56 3.23 13.71
N ASN A 54 6.64 3.37 12.99
CA ASN A 54 7.81 2.72 13.39
C ASN A 54 8.68 3.49 14.29
N LYS A 55 8.24 4.42 14.98
CA LYS A 55 9.01 5.21 15.77
C LYS A 55 9.56 4.61 16.86
#